data_2b0d4888e7902886e99c6fdc4f21f15a
#
_entry.id   2b0d4888e7902886e99c6fdc4f21f15a
#
_cell.length_a   1.000
_cell.length_b   1.000
_cell.length_c   1.000
_cell.angle_alpha   90.00
_cell.angle_beta   90.00
_cell.angle_gamma   90.00
#
_symmetry.space_group_name_H-M   'P 1'
#
loop_
_entity.id
_entity.type
_entity.pdbx_description
1 polymer ?
#
loop_
_entity_poly.entity_id
_entity_poly.type
_entity_poly.pdbx_seq_one_letter_code
_entity_poly.pdbx_strand_id
1 'polypeptide(L)'
;NLIMDLIDKTIEPCKLAIKDAKLKTTDINEIILVGGMTRMPAIQSAVEKFFGKESNKGVNPDEVVAVGAAIQAGVLQGDVQDVLLLDVTPLTLGIETLGGVSTPLIERNTTIPTQKTETFSTAQDNQSSVEIHVLQGERSMATENKTLGKFILDGIPPSQRGLPQIEVSFDIDANGILDVSAKDKGTGKEQKITITASSGLSDDEIEQMITDAESHAEEDGKKKKLIELKNNSDSLIYQADKLISENKDKLADDLVGKINSQKETLKTAIESDDVEKIESEMNSFQTVLQEIGQSMYSQAQPGENPAENNETKNNESSTKRKSAKPKNTKKPKKDKDDIVDGETKKE
;
A
#
# COMPACT_ATOMS: atom_id res chain seq x y z
N ASN A 1 40.59 -18.38 -7.78
CA ASN A 1 39.56 -18.23 -8.84
C ASN A 1 38.40 -19.24 -8.75
N LEU A 2 38.57 -20.43 -8.13
CA LEU A 2 37.50 -21.45 -8.07
C LEU A 2 36.28 -21.06 -7.22
N ILE A 3 36.42 -20.10 -6.32
CA ILE A 3 35.38 -19.68 -5.38
C ILE A 3 34.92 -18.24 -5.59
N MET A 4 35.51 -17.51 -6.55
CA MET A 4 35.17 -16.09 -6.74
C MET A 4 33.70 -15.90 -7.09
N ASP A 5 33.12 -16.77 -7.92
CA ASP A 5 31.71 -16.69 -8.29
C ASP A 5 30.78 -16.87 -7.09
N LEU A 6 31.20 -17.68 -6.09
CA LEU A 6 30.44 -17.85 -4.86
C LEU A 6 30.54 -16.59 -3.97
N ILE A 7 31.72 -15.97 -3.91
CA ILE A 7 31.90 -14.72 -3.17
C ILE A 7 31.10 -13.61 -3.80
N ASP A 8 31.12 -13.46 -5.12
CA ASP A 8 30.33 -12.44 -5.83
C ASP A 8 28.84 -12.59 -5.56
N LYS A 9 28.33 -13.85 -5.52
CA LYS A 9 26.93 -14.12 -5.16
C LYS A 9 26.55 -13.68 -3.75
N THR A 10 27.47 -13.59 -2.79
CA THR A 10 27.16 -13.10 -1.43
C THR A 10 26.92 -11.60 -1.38
N ILE A 11 27.35 -10.85 -2.39
CA ILE A 11 27.16 -9.40 -2.47
C ILE A 11 25.77 -9.03 -3.01
N GLU A 12 25.12 -9.89 -3.78
CA GLU A 12 23.80 -9.60 -4.34
C GLU A 12 22.72 -9.41 -3.26
N PRO A 13 22.58 -10.28 -2.23
CA PRO A 13 21.67 -10.02 -1.11
C PRO A 13 21.96 -8.72 -0.37
N CYS A 14 23.23 -8.33 -0.24
CA CYS A 14 23.60 -7.04 0.37
C CYS A 14 23.07 -5.87 -0.45
N LYS A 15 23.17 -5.92 -1.78
CA LYS A 15 22.61 -4.89 -2.68
C LYS A 15 21.10 -4.78 -2.55
N LEU A 16 20.40 -5.93 -2.53
CA LEU A 16 18.96 -5.96 -2.37
C LEU A 16 18.52 -5.39 -1.03
N ALA A 17 19.15 -5.79 0.07
CA ALA A 17 18.84 -5.28 1.40
C ALA A 17 19.02 -3.74 1.49
N ILE A 18 20.09 -3.20 0.92
CA ILE A 18 20.33 -1.74 0.87
C ILE A 18 19.27 -1.04 0.02
N LYS A 19 18.92 -1.62 -1.14
CA LYS A 19 17.86 -1.10 -2.02
C LYS A 19 16.50 -1.09 -1.33
N ASP A 20 16.12 -2.17 -0.66
CA ASP A 20 14.85 -2.31 0.06
C ASP A 20 14.75 -1.33 1.23
N ALA A 21 15.85 -1.15 1.96
CA ALA A 21 15.96 -0.14 3.01
C ALA A 21 15.92 1.30 2.48
N LYS A 22 16.01 1.51 1.15
CA LYS A 22 16.12 2.83 0.49
C LYS A 22 17.31 3.65 1.00
N LEU A 23 18.38 2.96 1.40
CA LEU A 23 19.62 3.52 1.89
C LEU A 23 20.72 3.47 0.82
N LYS A 24 21.83 4.16 1.11
CA LYS A 24 23.10 4.05 0.36
C LYS A 24 24.11 3.28 1.22
N THR A 25 25.12 2.67 0.61
CA THR A 25 26.19 2.01 1.34
C THR A 25 26.91 2.95 2.31
N THR A 26 26.95 4.25 2.01
CA THR A 26 27.50 5.30 2.87
C THR A 26 26.72 5.54 4.15
N ASP A 27 25.44 5.21 4.17
CA ASP A 27 24.53 5.44 5.30
C ASP A 27 24.64 4.32 6.36
N ILE A 28 25.34 3.22 6.02
CA ILE A 28 25.61 2.11 6.94
C ILE A 28 26.68 2.53 7.94
N ASN A 29 26.36 2.48 9.22
CA ASN A 29 27.27 2.89 10.30
C ASN A 29 28.35 1.85 10.56
N GLU A 30 27.97 0.57 10.70
CA GLU A 30 28.88 -0.54 11.00
C GLU A 30 28.58 -1.77 10.15
N ILE A 31 29.62 -2.56 9.90
CA ILE A 31 29.56 -3.83 9.18
C ILE A 31 30.03 -4.91 10.13
N ILE A 32 29.16 -5.84 10.48
CA ILE A 32 29.45 -6.96 11.38
C ILE A 32 29.41 -8.24 10.55
N LEU A 33 30.52 -8.98 10.56
CA LEU A 33 30.65 -10.26 9.88
C LEU A 33 30.32 -11.40 10.85
N VAL A 34 29.43 -12.31 10.43
CA VAL A 34 28.94 -13.42 11.23
C VAL A 34 29.15 -14.74 10.50
N GLY A 35 29.47 -15.79 11.24
CA GLY A 35 29.74 -17.14 10.72
C GLY A 35 31.20 -17.36 10.31
N GLY A 36 31.67 -18.59 10.48
CA GLY A 36 33.08 -18.96 10.30
C GLY A 36 33.66 -18.67 8.91
N MET A 37 32.83 -18.76 7.85
CA MET A 37 33.27 -18.47 6.48
C MET A 37 33.63 -17.00 6.27
N THR A 38 33.11 -16.08 7.08
CA THR A 38 33.45 -14.65 7.00
C THR A 38 34.88 -14.33 7.47
N ARG A 39 35.58 -15.32 8.04
CA ARG A 39 37.02 -15.21 8.34
C ARG A 39 37.87 -15.27 7.08
N MET A 40 37.32 -15.68 5.96
CA MET A 40 38.03 -15.74 4.68
C MET A 40 38.42 -14.33 4.21
N PRO A 41 39.72 -14.04 3.98
CA PRO A 41 40.15 -12.70 3.58
C PRO A 41 39.48 -12.20 2.29
N ALA A 42 39.19 -13.08 1.35
CA ALA A 42 38.55 -12.74 0.10
C ALA A 42 37.09 -12.24 0.30
N ILE A 43 36.34 -12.84 1.24
CA ILE A 43 34.99 -12.37 1.62
C ILE A 43 35.09 -11.02 2.31
N GLN A 44 35.99 -10.87 3.28
CA GLN A 44 36.21 -9.58 3.97
C GLN A 44 36.54 -8.46 2.98
N SER A 45 37.47 -8.71 2.05
CA SER A 45 37.84 -7.74 1.02
C SER A 45 36.68 -7.42 0.06
N ALA A 46 35.84 -8.38 -0.30
CA ALA A 46 34.68 -8.16 -1.15
C ALA A 46 33.63 -7.27 -0.45
N VAL A 47 33.35 -7.53 0.82
CA VAL A 47 32.41 -6.74 1.65
C VAL A 47 32.94 -5.33 1.87
N GLU A 48 34.22 -5.19 2.27
CA GLU A 48 34.88 -3.88 2.48
C GLU A 48 34.89 -3.04 1.19
N LYS A 49 35.11 -3.69 0.04
CA LYS A 49 35.06 -3.02 -1.26
C LYS A 49 33.64 -2.55 -1.60
N PHE A 50 32.64 -3.36 -1.28
CA PHE A 50 31.23 -3.03 -1.57
C PHE A 50 30.73 -1.87 -0.72
N PHE A 51 30.98 -1.89 0.60
CA PHE A 51 30.53 -0.85 1.51
C PHE A 51 31.48 0.36 1.60
N GLY A 52 32.72 0.23 1.15
CA GLY A 52 33.75 1.28 1.28
C GLY A 52 34.22 1.50 2.71
N LYS A 53 34.01 0.56 3.62
CA LYS A 53 34.37 0.60 5.05
C LYS A 53 34.92 -0.74 5.49
N GLU A 54 35.82 -0.71 6.49
CA GLU A 54 36.29 -1.92 7.16
C GLU A 54 35.18 -2.53 8.02
N SER A 55 35.17 -3.86 8.12
CA SER A 55 34.27 -4.59 9.01
C SER A 55 34.71 -4.44 10.47
N ASN A 56 33.70 -4.42 11.38
CA ASN A 56 33.97 -4.39 12.83
C ASN A 56 34.62 -5.70 13.27
N LYS A 57 35.73 -5.60 13.97
CA LYS A 57 36.52 -6.75 14.46
C LYS A 57 36.27 -7.06 15.95
N GLY A 58 35.37 -6.30 16.60
CA GLY A 58 35.06 -6.47 18.03
C GLY A 58 34.18 -7.64 18.37
N VAL A 59 33.58 -8.29 17.35
CA VAL A 59 32.65 -9.41 17.50
C VAL A 59 33.31 -10.70 17.00
N ASN A 60 33.21 -11.78 17.78
CA ASN A 60 33.66 -13.10 17.33
C ASN A 60 32.61 -13.73 16.40
N PRO A 61 32.91 -13.94 15.11
CA PRO A 61 31.96 -14.46 14.14
C PRO A 61 31.39 -15.86 14.46
N ASP A 62 32.08 -16.65 15.23
CA ASP A 62 31.70 -18.03 15.58
C ASP A 62 30.76 -18.08 16.80
N GLU A 63 30.83 -17.08 17.69
CA GLU A 63 30.13 -17.08 18.98
C GLU A 63 28.95 -16.10 19.03
N VAL A 64 28.95 -15.09 18.17
CA VAL A 64 27.99 -13.98 18.25
C VAL A 64 26.53 -14.42 18.19
N VAL A 65 26.21 -15.48 17.45
CA VAL A 65 24.83 -16.04 17.38
C VAL A 65 24.41 -16.61 18.72
N ALA A 66 25.29 -17.37 19.38
CA ALA A 66 25.01 -17.93 20.71
C ALA A 66 24.86 -16.83 21.77
N VAL A 67 25.72 -15.79 21.69
CA VAL A 67 25.62 -14.62 22.58
C VAL A 67 24.32 -13.87 22.34
N GLY A 68 23.93 -13.66 21.07
CA GLY A 68 22.67 -13.02 20.71
C GLY A 68 21.46 -13.81 21.22
N ALA A 69 21.47 -15.13 21.08
CA ALA A 69 20.41 -15.99 21.59
C ALA A 69 20.29 -15.91 23.13
N ALA A 70 21.41 -15.86 23.83
CA ALA A 70 21.40 -15.70 25.30
C ALA A 70 20.87 -14.32 25.72
N ILE A 71 21.22 -13.24 25.00
CA ILE A 71 20.67 -11.91 25.25
C ILE A 71 19.15 -11.89 25.00
N GLN A 72 18.70 -12.49 23.91
CA GLN A 72 17.27 -12.60 23.61
C GLN A 72 16.48 -13.37 24.66
N ALA A 73 17.06 -14.44 25.18
CA ALA A 73 16.46 -15.17 26.31
C ALA A 73 16.33 -14.27 27.56
N GLY A 74 17.35 -13.46 27.85
CA GLY A 74 17.29 -12.46 28.92
C GLY A 74 16.25 -11.38 28.71
N VAL A 75 16.03 -10.93 27.47
CA VAL A 75 14.94 -10.00 27.11
C VAL A 75 13.59 -10.63 27.37
N LEU A 76 13.38 -11.88 26.93
CA LEU A 76 12.12 -12.60 27.15
C LEU A 76 11.82 -12.88 28.65
N GLN A 77 12.85 -13.04 29.46
CA GLN A 77 12.73 -13.20 30.92
C GLN A 77 12.56 -11.87 31.67
N GLY A 78 12.78 -10.74 30.98
CA GLY A 78 12.71 -9.40 31.56
C GLY A 78 14.00 -8.95 32.30
N ASP A 79 15.07 -9.73 32.20
CA ASP A 79 16.36 -9.41 32.81
C ASP A 79 17.13 -8.34 32.01
N VAL A 80 16.89 -8.24 30.71
CA VAL A 80 17.47 -7.25 29.81
C VAL A 80 16.36 -6.37 29.25
N GLN A 81 16.42 -5.06 29.55
CA GLN A 81 15.37 -4.10 29.15
C GLN A 81 15.84 -3.09 28.07
N ASP A 82 17.14 -3.00 27.83
CA ASP A 82 17.73 -1.98 26.96
C ASP A 82 17.91 -2.44 25.49
N VAL A 83 17.48 -3.68 25.18
CA VAL A 83 17.59 -4.26 23.84
C VAL A 83 16.21 -4.58 23.29
N LEU A 84 15.89 -4.00 22.13
CA LEU A 84 14.67 -4.28 21.38
C LEU A 84 15.04 -5.03 20.11
N LEU A 85 14.56 -6.26 19.97
CA LEU A 85 14.58 -7.00 18.71
C LEU A 85 13.26 -6.77 17.99
N LEU A 86 13.32 -6.28 16.79
CA LEU A 86 12.19 -6.16 15.88
C LEU A 86 12.40 -7.09 14.70
N ASP A 87 11.41 -7.91 14.42
CA ASP A 87 11.38 -8.75 13.23
C ASP A 87 10.62 -8.06 12.10
N VAL A 88 10.67 -8.60 10.90
CA VAL A 88 10.02 -8.05 9.71
C VAL A 88 9.25 -9.14 8.96
N THR A 89 8.24 -8.72 8.20
CA THR A 89 7.56 -9.61 7.26
C THR A 89 8.49 -9.97 6.11
N PRO A 90 8.68 -11.28 5.80
CA PRO A 90 9.58 -11.71 4.71
C PRO A 90 9.01 -11.41 3.32
N LEU A 91 7.68 -11.42 3.18
CA LEU A 91 6.94 -11.19 1.96
C LEU A 91 5.73 -10.29 2.20
N THR A 92 5.28 -9.63 1.13
CA THR A 92 4.07 -8.82 1.12
C THR A 92 2.83 -9.67 1.42
N LEU A 93 1.95 -9.14 2.26
CA LEU A 93 0.66 -9.72 2.61
C LEU A 93 -0.46 -8.86 2.04
N GLY A 94 -1.45 -9.49 1.44
CA GLY A 94 -2.55 -8.80 0.80
C GLY A 94 -3.77 -9.67 0.60
N ILE A 95 -4.74 -9.16 -0.13
CA ILE A 95 -5.94 -9.88 -0.52
C ILE A 95 -6.16 -9.83 -2.04
N GLU A 96 -6.90 -10.82 -2.53
CA GLU A 96 -7.42 -10.79 -3.89
C GLU A 96 -8.55 -9.77 -4.00
N THR A 97 -8.48 -8.94 -5.03
CA THR A 97 -9.52 -7.95 -5.37
C THR A 97 -10.07 -8.20 -6.78
N LEU A 98 -11.05 -7.40 -7.20
CA LEU A 98 -11.75 -7.55 -8.47
C LEU A 98 -10.80 -7.68 -9.67
N GLY A 99 -10.99 -8.75 -10.44
CA GLY A 99 -10.13 -9.07 -11.59
C GLY A 99 -8.92 -9.95 -11.25
N GLY A 100 -8.87 -10.55 -10.04
CA GLY A 100 -7.78 -11.43 -9.63
C GLY A 100 -6.48 -10.69 -9.30
N VAL A 101 -6.56 -9.40 -8.99
CA VAL A 101 -5.41 -8.58 -8.62
C VAL A 101 -5.06 -8.80 -7.16
N SER A 102 -3.77 -8.94 -6.85
CA SER A 102 -3.24 -8.93 -5.49
C SER A 102 -3.10 -7.48 -5.00
N THR A 103 -3.89 -7.11 -3.99
CA THR A 103 -3.84 -5.79 -3.37
C THR A 103 -3.08 -5.88 -2.06
N PRO A 104 -1.89 -5.26 -1.94
CA PRO A 104 -1.07 -5.31 -0.75
C PRO A 104 -1.70 -4.51 0.40
N LEU A 105 -1.63 -5.06 1.63
CA LEU A 105 -1.97 -4.37 2.87
C LEU A 105 -0.71 -4.15 3.72
N ILE A 106 0.13 -5.16 3.88
CA ILE A 106 1.40 -5.08 4.60
C ILE A 106 2.51 -5.44 3.63
N GLU A 107 3.35 -4.48 3.29
CA GLU A 107 4.49 -4.70 2.41
C GLU A 107 5.57 -5.55 3.06
N ARG A 108 6.38 -6.27 2.27
CA ARG A 108 7.58 -6.98 2.77
C ARG A 108 8.50 -6.03 3.51
N ASN A 109 9.29 -6.57 4.43
CA ASN A 109 10.21 -5.80 5.29
C ASN A 109 9.50 -4.79 6.22
N THR A 110 8.19 -4.95 6.45
CA THR A 110 7.48 -4.18 7.48
C THR A 110 7.78 -4.77 8.84
N THR A 111 8.21 -3.91 9.77
CA THR A 111 8.51 -4.30 11.16
C THR A 111 7.26 -4.82 11.86
N ILE A 112 7.38 -5.92 12.60
CA ILE A 112 6.33 -6.50 13.43
C ILE A 112 6.63 -6.29 14.92
N PRO A 113 5.59 -6.16 15.80
CA PRO A 113 4.16 -6.25 15.49
C PRO A 113 3.65 -5.07 14.68
N THR A 114 2.63 -5.31 13.83
CA THR A 114 2.02 -4.27 12.99
C THR A 114 0.56 -4.56 12.70
N GLN A 115 -0.23 -3.50 12.51
CA GLN A 115 -1.62 -3.59 12.11
C GLN A 115 -1.87 -2.66 10.92
N LYS A 116 -2.62 -3.16 9.93
CA LYS A 116 -3.10 -2.39 8.77
C LYS A 116 -4.56 -2.69 8.51
N THR A 117 -5.30 -1.66 8.17
CA THR A 117 -6.73 -1.73 7.90
C THR A 117 -7.05 -0.95 6.64
N GLU A 118 -7.78 -1.59 5.72
CA GLU A 118 -8.24 -0.99 4.47
C GLU A 118 -9.73 -1.26 4.28
N THR A 119 -10.42 -0.35 3.59
CA THR A 119 -11.86 -0.48 3.33
C THR A 119 -12.09 -0.82 1.87
N PHE A 120 -12.74 -1.95 1.67
CA PHE A 120 -13.17 -2.46 0.36
C PHE A 120 -14.68 -2.37 0.20
N SER A 121 -15.19 -2.76 -0.97
CA SER A 121 -16.63 -2.78 -1.24
C SER A 121 -17.03 -4.00 -2.09
N THR A 122 -18.34 -4.16 -2.30
CA THR A 122 -18.88 -5.22 -3.16
C THR A 122 -18.64 -4.92 -4.64
N ALA A 123 -18.39 -5.97 -5.42
CA ALA A 123 -18.18 -5.90 -6.86
C ALA A 123 -19.46 -5.96 -7.69
N GLN A 124 -20.56 -6.49 -7.10
CA GLN A 124 -21.85 -6.71 -7.77
C GLN A 124 -23.01 -6.12 -6.96
N ASP A 125 -24.08 -5.78 -7.67
CA ASP A 125 -25.33 -5.34 -7.03
C ASP A 125 -25.96 -6.48 -6.23
N ASN A 126 -26.51 -6.15 -5.05
CA ASN A 126 -27.16 -7.09 -4.15
C ASN A 126 -26.28 -8.28 -3.70
N GLN A 127 -24.97 -8.09 -3.71
CA GLN A 127 -24.03 -9.07 -3.20
C GLN A 127 -24.16 -9.22 -1.68
N SER A 128 -24.58 -10.40 -1.21
CA SER A 128 -24.86 -10.68 0.19
C SER A 128 -23.68 -11.23 0.99
N SER A 129 -22.60 -11.59 0.31
CA SER A 129 -21.36 -12.11 0.92
C SER A 129 -20.13 -11.69 0.12
N VAL A 130 -18.98 -11.63 0.80
CA VAL A 130 -17.67 -11.43 0.18
C VAL A 130 -16.70 -12.52 0.65
N GLU A 131 -15.96 -13.10 -0.29
CA GLU A 131 -14.84 -13.99 0.03
C GLU A 131 -13.59 -13.14 0.22
N ILE A 132 -12.91 -13.33 1.34
CA ILE A 132 -11.61 -12.75 1.62
C ILE A 132 -10.57 -13.83 1.36
N HIS A 133 -9.79 -13.64 0.30
CA HIS A 133 -8.70 -14.51 -0.09
C HIS A 133 -7.37 -13.87 0.32
N VAL A 134 -6.74 -14.42 1.37
CA VAL A 134 -5.49 -13.90 1.94
C VAL A 134 -4.30 -14.47 1.18
N LEU A 135 -3.43 -13.59 0.74
CA LEU A 135 -2.29 -13.88 -0.13
C LEU A 135 -0.97 -13.46 0.49
N GLN A 136 0.10 -14.18 0.13
CA GLN A 136 1.47 -13.85 0.45
C GLN A 136 2.33 -13.94 -0.81
N GLY A 137 3.08 -12.87 -1.14
CA GLY A 137 3.99 -12.82 -2.26
C GLY A 137 4.07 -11.45 -2.92
N GLU A 138 4.93 -11.34 -3.93
CA GLU A 138 5.27 -10.07 -4.58
C GLU A 138 4.66 -9.91 -5.98
N ARG A 139 3.92 -10.93 -6.49
CA ARG A 139 3.32 -10.89 -7.82
C ARG A 139 2.03 -10.06 -7.82
N SER A 140 1.76 -9.37 -8.92
CA SER A 140 0.57 -8.51 -9.05
C SER A 140 -0.74 -9.28 -9.20
N MET A 141 -0.68 -10.55 -9.61
CA MET A 141 -1.87 -11.39 -9.78
C MET A 141 -2.02 -12.36 -8.62
N ALA A 142 -3.26 -12.53 -8.12
CA ALA A 142 -3.55 -13.39 -6.98
C ALA A 142 -3.12 -14.85 -7.19
N THR A 143 -3.31 -15.37 -8.40
CA THR A 143 -2.97 -16.76 -8.78
C THR A 143 -1.48 -17.07 -8.72
N GLU A 144 -0.64 -16.05 -8.80
CA GLU A 144 0.81 -16.15 -8.81
C GLU A 144 1.42 -16.01 -7.40
N ASN A 145 0.59 -15.78 -6.39
CA ASN A 145 0.97 -15.65 -4.99
C ASN A 145 0.51 -16.85 -4.18
N LYS A 146 1.12 -17.05 -3.02
CA LYS A 146 0.75 -18.13 -2.11
C LYS A 146 -0.54 -17.78 -1.37
N THR A 147 -1.53 -18.68 -1.43
CA THR A 147 -2.74 -18.61 -0.60
C THR A 147 -2.40 -18.96 0.84
N LEU A 148 -2.68 -18.05 1.77
CA LEU A 148 -2.57 -18.29 3.21
C LEU A 148 -3.89 -18.80 3.81
N GLY A 149 -5.01 -18.34 3.28
CA GLY A 149 -6.33 -18.75 3.71
C GLY A 149 -7.45 -18.06 2.98
N LYS A 150 -8.67 -18.60 3.15
CA LYS A 150 -9.91 -18.02 2.60
C LYS A 150 -11.00 -18.09 3.65
N PHE A 151 -11.81 -17.06 3.74
CA PHE A 151 -13.01 -17.05 4.56
C PHE A 151 -14.08 -16.15 3.95
N ILE A 152 -15.32 -16.31 4.38
CA ILE A 152 -16.46 -15.62 3.80
C ILE A 152 -17.11 -14.75 4.87
N LEU A 153 -17.30 -13.47 4.58
CA LEU A 153 -18.14 -12.57 5.35
C LEU A 153 -19.54 -12.57 4.74
N ASP A 154 -20.52 -13.11 5.47
CA ASP A 154 -21.92 -13.24 5.06
C ASP A 154 -22.84 -12.19 5.68
N GLY A 155 -23.99 -12.01 5.04
CA GLY A 155 -25.10 -11.22 5.58
C GLY A 155 -24.91 -9.74 5.42
N ILE A 156 -24.28 -9.35 4.32
CA ILE A 156 -24.26 -7.98 3.81
C ILE A 156 -25.67 -7.67 3.28
N PRO A 157 -26.31 -6.56 3.69
CA PRO A 157 -27.61 -6.17 3.16
C PRO A 157 -27.56 -5.92 1.66
N PRO A 158 -28.61 -6.33 0.91
CA PRO A 158 -28.70 -6.03 -0.51
C PRO A 158 -28.59 -4.54 -0.76
N SER A 159 -27.61 -4.15 -1.57
CA SER A 159 -27.37 -2.76 -1.96
C SER A 159 -26.64 -2.69 -3.29
N GLN A 160 -26.54 -1.50 -3.85
CA GLN A 160 -25.77 -1.29 -5.07
C GLN A 160 -24.28 -1.56 -4.81
N ARG A 161 -23.59 -2.09 -5.81
CA ARG A 161 -22.12 -2.29 -5.75
C ARG A 161 -21.41 -0.98 -5.40
N GLY A 162 -20.34 -1.09 -4.65
CA GLY A 162 -19.55 0.06 -4.22
C GLY A 162 -20.11 0.80 -3.00
N LEU A 163 -21.34 0.53 -2.52
CA LEU A 163 -21.90 1.16 -1.32
C LEU A 163 -21.53 0.46 -0.01
N PRO A 164 -21.58 -0.88 0.11
CA PRO A 164 -21.14 -1.56 1.31
C PRO A 164 -19.69 -1.23 1.63
N GLN A 165 -19.38 -1.02 2.90
CA GLN A 165 -18.02 -0.76 3.38
C GLN A 165 -17.53 -1.96 4.18
N ILE A 166 -16.65 -2.73 3.57
CA ILE A 166 -16.04 -3.91 4.18
C ILE A 166 -14.64 -3.53 4.66
N GLU A 167 -14.48 -3.39 5.94
CA GLU A 167 -13.20 -3.12 6.57
C GLU A 167 -12.44 -4.44 6.75
N VAL A 168 -11.27 -4.53 6.12
CA VAL A 168 -10.36 -5.68 6.24
C VAL A 168 -9.15 -5.24 7.05
N SER A 169 -8.89 -5.91 8.16
CA SER A 169 -7.75 -5.65 9.04
C SER A 169 -6.81 -6.84 9.07
N PHE A 170 -5.53 -6.56 8.94
CA PHE A 170 -4.41 -7.47 9.13
C PHE A 170 -3.69 -7.06 10.40
N ASP A 171 -3.55 -7.97 11.34
CA ASP A 171 -2.87 -7.77 12.61
C ASP A 171 -1.81 -8.87 12.79
N ILE A 172 -0.55 -8.46 12.85
CA ILE A 172 0.58 -9.38 13.05
C ILE A 172 1.18 -9.12 14.42
N ASP A 173 1.19 -10.14 15.25
CA ASP A 173 1.80 -10.07 16.59
C ASP A 173 3.34 -10.17 16.53
N ALA A 174 3.99 -10.04 17.70
CA ALA A 174 5.45 -10.16 17.82
C ALA A 174 5.99 -11.57 17.51
N ASN A 175 5.13 -12.59 17.44
CA ASN A 175 5.50 -13.96 17.09
C ASN A 175 5.26 -14.25 15.61
N GLY A 176 4.80 -13.25 14.84
CA GLY A 176 4.48 -13.40 13.42
C GLY A 176 3.13 -14.09 13.17
N ILE A 177 2.27 -14.23 14.18
CA ILE A 177 0.91 -14.75 13.97
C ILE A 177 0.07 -13.67 13.32
N LEU A 178 -0.55 -14.01 12.19
CA LEU A 178 -1.39 -13.11 11.42
C LEU A 178 -2.87 -13.38 11.70
N ASP A 179 -3.55 -12.40 12.27
CA ASP A 179 -5.01 -12.36 12.37
C ASP A 179 -5.56 -11.47 11.25
N VAL A 180 -6.46 -12.04 10.44
CA VAL A 180 -7.17 -11.31 9.40
C VAL A 180 -8.64 -11.26 9.75
N SER A 181 -9.21 -10.08 9.83
CA SER A 181 -10.64 -9.87 10.05
C SER A 181 -11.27 -9.07 8.91
N ALA A 182 -12.53 -9.36 8.62
CA ALA A 182 -13.36 -8.59 7.70
C ALA A 182 -14.65 -8.22 8.40
N LYS A 183 -15.01 -6.93 8.36
CA LYS A 183 -16.17 -6.37 9.05
C LYS A 183 -16.99 -5.49 8.11
N ASP A 184 -18.27 -5.79 8.00
CA ASP A 184 -19.22 -4.87 7.37
C ASP A 184 -19.56 -3.71 8.32
N LYS A 185 -19.16 -2.49 7.93
CA LYS A 185 -19.43 -1.28 8.74
C LYS A 185 -20.92 -0.97 8.89
N GLY A 186 -21.75 -1.41 7.96
CA GLY A 186 -23.20 -1.17 7.97
C GLY A 186 -23.93 -2.02 9.01
N THR A 187 -23.61 -3.30 9.11
CA THR A 187 -24.27 -4.25 10.02
C THR A 187 -23.47 -4.53 11.28
N GLY A 188 -22.18 -4.26 11.27
CA GLY A 188 -21.24 -4.61 12.33
C GLY A 188 -20.87 -6.11 12.34
N LYS A 189 -21.35 -6.91 11.37
CA LYS A 189 -20.95 -8.31 11.24
C LYS A 189 -19.47 -8.43 10.92
N GLU A 190 -18.81 -9.38 11.56
CA GLU A 190 -17.39 -9.62 11.44
C GLU A 190 -17.09 -11.11 11.33
N GLN A 191 -16.12 -11.44 10.51
CA GLN A 191 -15.51 -12.77 10.42
C GLN A 191 -14.00 -12.63 10.46
N LYS A 192 -13.33 -13.63 11.01
CA LYS A 192 -11.87 -13.62 11.09
C LYS A 192 -11.27 -15.00 10.90
N ILE A 193 -10.00 -15.01 10.51
CA ILE A 193 -9.14 -16.17 10.42
C ILE A 193 -7.80 -15.86 11.11
N THR A 194 -7.28 -16.80 11.85
CA THR A 194 -5.93 -16.73 12.42
C THR A 194 -5.02 -17.65 11.61
N ILE A 195 -3.92 -17.10 11.12
CA ILE A 195 -2.92 -17.78 10.32
C ILE A 195 -1.62 -17.82 11.14
N THR A 196 -1.20 -19.01 11.55
CA THR A 196 0.06 -19.17 12.29
C THR A 196 1.26 -18.91 11.38
N ALA A 197 2.31 -18.30 11.94
CA ALA A 197 3.49 -17.76 11.24
C ALA A 197 4.27 -18.76 10.36
N SER A 198 4.04 -20.07 10.50
CA SER A 198 4.67 -21.04 9.60
C SER A 198 3.94 -21.03 8.26
N SER A 199 4.28 -20.11 7.38
CA SER A 199 3.87 -20.18 5.96
C SER A 199 4.35 -21.47 5.28
N GLY A 200 5.21 -22.26 5.96
CA GLY A 200 5.85 -23.43 5.41
C GLY A 200 6.75 -23.12 4.21
N LEU A 201 7.13 -21.85 4.04
CA LEU A 201 8.11 -21.43 3.04
C LEU A 201 9.51 -21.53 3.65
N SER A 202 10.42 -22.14 2.93
CA SER A 202 11.85 -22.09 3.19
C SER A 202 12.43 -20.76 2.69
N ASP A 203 13.62 -20.41 3.17
CA ASP A 203 14.33 -19.21 2.72
C ASP A 203 14.57 -19.23 1.20
N ASP A 204 14.88 -20.41 0.63
CA ASP A 204 15.07 -20.60 -0.82
C ASP A 204 13.77 -20.31 -1.59
N GLU A 205 12.60 -20.73 -1.08
CA GLU A 205 11.30 -20.45 -1.71
C GLU A 205 10.95 -18.97 -1.63
N ILE A 206 11.26 -18.30 -0.53
CA ILE A 206 11.07 -16.84 -0.38
C ILE A 206 11.94 -16.10 -1.40
N GLU A 207 13.22 -16.44 -1.53
CA GLU A 207 14.13 -15.82 -2.48
C GLU A 207 13.68 -16.08 -3.92
N GLN A 208 13.20 -17.28 -4.21
CA GLN A 208 12.64 -17.61 -5.52
C GLN A 208 11.41 -16.77 -5.84
N MET A 209 10.46 -16.62 -4.90
CA MET A 209 9.26 -15.80 -5.09
C MET A 209 9.60 -14.33 -5.36
N ILE A 210 10.63 -13.79 -4.70
CA ILE A 210 11.11 -12.42 -4.94
C ILE A 210 11.73 -12.30 -6.33
N THR A 211 12.62 -13.24 -6.70
CA THR A 211 13.29 -13.26 -8.00
C THR A 211 12.30 -13.42 -9.16
N ASP A 212 11.31 -14.31 -9.00
CA ASP A 212 10.25 -14.53 -9.98
C ASP A 212 9.39 -13.25 -10.14
N ALA A 213 9.08 -12.57 -9.06
CA ALA A 213 8.34 -11.32 -9.12
C ALA A 213 9.14 -10.19 -9.83
N GLU A 214 10.44 -10.07 -9.56
CA GLU A 214 11.30 -9.11 -10.26
C GLU A 214 11.42 -9.41 -11.77
N SER A 215 11.53 -10.68 -12.13
CA SER A 215 11.65 -11.10 -13.53
C SER A 215 10.37 -10.86 -14.34
N HIS A 216 9.20 -10.92 -13.73
CA HIS A 216 7.89 -10.72 -14.35
C HIS A 216 7.27 -9.35 -14.08
N ALA A 217 7.96 -8.45 -13.38
CA ALA A 217 7.42 -7.17 -12.93
C ALA A 217 6.82 -6.32 -14.07
N GLU A 218 7.45 -6.32 -15.25
CA GLU A 218 6.94 -5.56 -16.40
C GLU A 218 5.67 -6.20 -16.98
N GLU A 219 5.64 -7.52 -17.13
CA GLU A 219 4.47 -8.25 -17.63
C GLU A 219 3.29 -8.14 -16.68
N ASP A 220 3.53 -8.36 -15.39
CA ASP A 220 2.53 -8.25 -14.34
C ASP A 220 1.99 -6.83 -14.22
N GLY A 221 2.86 -5.82 -14.34
CA GLY A 221 2.46 -4.43 -14.36
C GLY A 221 1.52 -4.09 -15.51
N LYS A 222 1.76 -4.64 -16.71
CA LYS A 222 0.87 -4.49 -17.86
C LYS A 222 -0.48 -5.19 -17.64
N LYS A 223 -0.47 -6.42 -17.11
CA LYS A 223 -1.69 -7.17 -16.79
C LYS A 223 -2.53 -6.44 -15.75
N LYS A 224 -1.91 -5.99 -14.66
CA LYS A 224 -2.57 -5.22 -13.61
C LYS A 224 -3.18 -3.92 -14.16
N LYS A 225 -2.41 -3.13 -14.93
CA LYS A 225 -2.91 -1.89 -15.55
C LYS A 225 -4.12 -2.16 -16.45
N LEU A 226 -4.08 -3.23 -17.25
CA LEU A 226 -5.21 -3.61 -18.11
C LEU A 226 -6.46 -3.92 -17.29
N ILE A 227 -6.33 -4.70 -16.22
CA ILE A 227 -7.44 -5.08 -15.33
C ILE A 227 -8.01 -3.83 -14.62
N GLU A 228 -7.15 -2.97 -14.09
CA GLU A 228 -7.56 -1.72 -13.44
C GLU A 228 -8.33 -0.81 -14.40
N LEU A 229 -7.87 -0.68 -15.65
CA LEU A 229 -8.57 0.09 -16.68
C LEU A 229 -9.93 -0.51 -17.02
N LYS A 230 -10.03 -1.84 -17.14
CA LYS A 230 -11.31 -2.54 -17.36
C LYS A 230 -12.27 -2.30 -16.20
N ASN A 231 -11.82 -2.49 -14.96
CA ASN A 231 -12.63 -2.28 -13.77
C ASN A 231 -13.12 -0.82 -13.64
N ASN A 232 -12.25 0.15 -13.93
CA ASN A 232 -12.60 1.57 -13.93
C ASN A 232 -13.59 1.90 -15.04
N SER A 233 -13.41 1.34 -16.24
CA SER A 233 -14.33 1.51 -17.37
C SER A 233 -15.72 0.93 -17.06
N ASP A 234 -15.79 -0.27 -16.47
CA ASP A 234 -17.06 -0.89 -16.05
C ASP A 234 -17.77 -0.07 -14.96
N SER A 235 -16.98 0.52 -14.04
CA SER A 235 -17.53 1.42 -13.02
C SER A 235 -18.09 2.70 -13.65
N LEU A 236 -17.43 3.25 -14.65
CA LEU A 236 -17.87 4.44 -15.36
C LEU A 236 -19.14 4.17 -16.19
N ILE A 237 -19.21 3.01 -16.88
CA ILE A 237 -20.41 2.55 -17.59
C ILE A 237 -21.59 2.41 -16.64
N TYR A 238 -21.37 1.80 -15.48
CA TYR A 238 -22.42 1.65 -14.47
C TYR A 238 -22.92 2.99 -13.94
N GLN A 239 -22.03 3.95 -13.68
CA GLN A 239 -22.39 5.31 -13.27
C GLN A 239 -23.21 6.02 -14.35
N ALA A 240 -22.86 5.84 -15.62
CA ALA A 240 -23.61 6.38 -16.76
C ALA A 240 -25.02 5.80 -16.86
N ASP A 241 -25.16 4.47 -16.73
CA ASP A 241 -26.47 3.80 -16.75
C ASP A 241 -27.36 4.25 -15.58
N LYS A 242 -26.76 4.44 -14.42
CA LYS A 242 -27.45 4.98 -13.23
C LYS A 242 -27.88 6.44 -13.46
N LEU A 243 -27.01 7.28 -14.00
CA LEU A 243 -27.32 8.68 -14.34
C LEU A 243 -28.53 8.76 -15.28
N ILE A 244 -28.57 7.93 -16.33
CA ILE A 244 -29.70 7.85 -17.26
C ILE A 244 -30.98 7.40 -16.55
N SER A 245 -30.89 6.35 -15.73
CA SER A 245 -32.10 5.77 -15.06
C SER A 245 -32.71 6.72 -14.04
N GLU A 246 -31.88 7.43 -13.27
CA GLU A 246 -32.32 8.37 -12.21
C GLU A 246 -32.81 9.70 -12.78
N ASN A 247 -32.38 10.08 -13.98
CA ASN A 247 -32.71 11.37 -14.59
C ASN A 247 -33.46 11.25 -15.93
N LYS A 248 -34.18 10.16 -16.14
CA LYS A 248 -34.84 9.83 -17.38
C LYS A 248 -35.78 10.94 -17.93
N ASP A 249 -36.44 11.66 -17.02
CA ASP A 249 -37.37 12.73 -17.36
C ASP A 249 -36.71 14.12 -17.56
N LYS A 250 -35.41 14.22 -17.25
CA LYS A 250 -34.64 15.47 -17.28
C LYS A 250 -33.55 15.50 -18.36
N LEU A 251 -33.19 14.34 -18.87
CA LEU A 251 -32.18 14.20 -19.92
C LEU A 251 -32.84 14.27 -21.29
N ALA A 252 -32.33 15.15 -22.14
CA ALA A 252 -32.76 15.20 -23.54
C ALA A 252 -32.32 13.93 -24.31
N ASP A 253 -33.11 13.46 -25.24
CA ASP A 253 -32.87 12.20 -25.99
C ASP A 253 -31.52 12.20 -26.73
N ASP A 254 -31.06 13.35 -27.21
CA ASP A 254 -29.76 13.48 -27.87
C ASP A 254 -28.57 13.28 -26.92
N LEU A 255 -28.70 13.69 -25.65
CA LEU A 255 -27.69 13.46 -24.62
C LEU A 255 -27.64 11.98 -24.23
N VAL A 256 -28.81 11.35 -24.07
CA VAL A 256 -28.90 9.88 -23.82
C VAL A 256 -28.27 9.12 -25.00
N GLY A 257 -28.52 9.57 -26.24
CA GLY A 257 -27.91 8.99 -27.43
C GLY A 257 -26.38 9.10 -27.43
N LYS A 258 -25.82 10.24 -27.02
CA LYS A 258 -24.37 10.43 -26.90
C LYS A 258 -23.75 9.52 -25.83
N ILE A 259 -24.37 9.43 -24.64
CA ILE A 259 -23.89 8.51 -23.58
C ILE A 259 -23.86 7.07 -24.10
N ASN A 260 -24.96 6.61 -24.71
CA ASN A 260 -25.05 5.24 -25.19
C ASN A 260 -24.04 4.93 -26.30
N SER A 261 -23.82 5.86 -27.23
CA SER A 261 -22.82 5.72 -28.30
C SER A 261 -21.41 5.58 -27.71
N GLN A 262 -21.04 6.49 -26.79
CA GLN A 262 -19.70 6.46 -26.16
C GLN A 262 -19.52 5.22 -25.27
N LYS A 263 -20.59 4.77 -24.61
CA LYS A 263 -20.58 3.53 -23.83
C LYS A 263 -20.27 2.31 -24.71
N GLU A 264 -20.89 2.19 -25.88
CA GLU A 264 -20.62 1.06 -26.79
C GLU A 264 -19.21 1.15 -27.39
N THR A 265 -18.69 2.35 -27.65
CA THR A 265 -17.29 2.54 -28.06
C THR A 265 -16.32 2.07 -26.98
N LEU A 266 -16.57 2.46 -25.73
CA LEU A 266 -15.75 2.03 -24.58
C LEU A 266 -15.83 0.51 -24.36
N LYS A 267 -17.00 -0.12 -24.47
CA LYS A 267 -17.13 -1.57 -24.40
C LYS A 267 -16.31 -2.30 -25.46
N THR A 268 -16.36 -1.80 -26.70
CA THR A 268 -15.54 -2.35 -27.80
C THR A 268 -14.04 -2.19 -27.52
N ALA A 269 -13.65 -1.07 -26.91
CA ALA A 269 -12.26 -0.89 -26.48
C ALA A 269 -11.85 -1.88 -25.40
N ILE A 270 -12.69 -2.14 -24.39
CA ILE A 270 -12.47 -3.13 -23.33
C ILE A 270 -12.25 -4.55 -23.90
N GLU A 271 -13.01 -4.93 -24.92
CA GLU A 271 -12.89 -6.24 -25.60
C GLU A 271 -11.60 -6.38 -26.41
N SER A 272 -10.97 -5.27 -26.80
CA SER A 272 -9.73 -5.30 -27.60
C SER A 272 -8.45 -5.61 -26.78
N ASP A 273 -8.50 -5.54 -25.45
CA ASP A 273 -7.35 -5.66 -24.53
C ASP A 273 -6.22 -4.64 -24.79
N ASP A 274 -6.50 -3.58 -25.54
CA ASP A 274 -5.56 -2.52 -25.88
C ASP A 274 -5.62 -1.41 -24.82
N VAL A 275 -4.56 -1.34 -24.00
CA VAL A 275 -4.45 -0.39 -22.88
C VAL A 275 -4.60 1.07 -23.32
N GLU A 276 -3.95 1.46 -24.43
CA GLU A 276 -3.97 2.85 -24.92
C GLU A 276 -5.37 3.22 -25.43
N LYS A 277 -6.02 2.29 -26.12
CA LYS A 277 -7.37 2.48 -26.63
C LYS A 277 -8.39 2.56 -25.51
N ILE A 278 -8.32 1.69 -24.51
CA ILE A 278 -9.22 1.73 -23.35
C ILE A 278 -9.05 3.05 -22.61
N GLU A 279 -7.81 3.47 -22.33
CA GLU A 279 -7.51 4.73 -21.63
C GLU A 279 -8.04 5.95 -22.40
N SER A 280 -7.86 5.99 -23.70
CA SER A 280 -8.37 7.08 -24.57
C SER A 280 -9.90 7.15 -24.55
N GLU A 281 -10.59 6.00 -24.75
CA GLU A 281 -12.04 5.97 -24.78
C GLU A 281 -12.68 6.22 -23.40
N MET A 282 -12.02 5.76 -22.33
CA MET A 282 -12.44 6.05 -20.95
C MET A 282 -12.39 7.56 -20.66
N ASN A 283 -11.30 8.24 -21.04
CA ASN A 283 -11.17 9.69 -20.88
C ASN A 283 -12.21 10.45 -21.71
N SER A 284 -12.46 10.00 -22.94
CA SER A 284 -13.48 10.57 -23.81
C SER A 284 -14.88 10.43 -23.19
N PHE A 285 -15.20 9.25 -22.66
CA PHE A 285 -16.47 9.00 -22.01
C PHE A 285 -16.64 9.83 -20.73
N GLN A 286 -15.59 9.95 -19.93
CA GLN A 286 -15.61 10.78 -18.73
C GLN A 286 -15.87 12.26 -19.05
N THR A 287 -15.30 12.78 -20.15
CA THR A 287 -15.55 14.13 -20.63
C THR A 287 -17.03 14.32 -21.00
N VAL A 288 -17.63 13.37 -21.73
CA VAL A 288 -19.06 13.40 -22.08
C VAL A 288 -19.94 13.43 -20.82
N LEU A 289 -19.64 12.61 -19.82
CA LEU A 289 -20.40 12.61 -18.58
C LEU A 289 -20.26 13.91 -17.79
N GLN A 290 -19.09 14.56 -17.80
CA GLN A 290 -18.90 15.87 -17.18
C GLN A 290 -19.70 16.98 -17.89
N GLU A 291 -19.70 17.02 -19.21
CA GLU A 291 -20.47 17.99 -20.01
C GLU A 291 -21.98 17.87 -19.70
N ILE A 292 -22.47 16.64 -19.59
CA ILE A 292 -23.88 16.37 -19.28
C ILE A 292 -24.19 16.80 -17.84
N GLY A 293 -23.32 16.51 -16.88
CA GLY A 293 -23.48 16.95 -15.50
C GLY A 293 -23.55 18.48 -15.38
N GLN A 294 -22.72 19.21 -16.12
CA GLN A 294 -22.76 20.67 -16.19
C GLN A 294 -24.05 21.19 -16.84
N SER A 295 -24.50 20.54 -17.90
CA SER A 295 -25.74 20.89 -18.59
C SER A 295 -26.97 20.71 -17.68
N MET A 296 -27.01 19.63 -16.91
CA MET A 296 -28.08 19.38 -15.92
C MET A 296 -28.06 20.41 -14.79
N TYR A 297 -26.88 20.80 -14.32
CA TYR A 297 -26.75 21.81 -13.25
C TYR A 297 -27.19 23.20 -13.74
N SER A 298 -26.89 23.56 -14.98
CA SER A 298 -27.31 24.83 -15.57
C SER A 298 -28.83 24.91 -15.83
N GLN A 299 -29.48 23.79 -16.08
CA GLN A 299 -30.95 23.73 -16.25
C GLN A 299 -31.71 23.72 -14.89
N ALA A 300 -31.04 23.37 -13.80
CA ALA A 300 -31.63 23.32 -12.45
C ALA A 300 -31.67 24.67 -11.74
N GLN A 301 -31.09 25.74 -12.29
CA GLN A 301 -31.21 27.09 -11.80
C GLN A 301 -32.22 27.88 -12.68
N PRO A 302 -33.49 28.05 -12.28
CA PRO A 302 -34.42 28.96 -12.93
C PRO A 302 -34.10 30.38 -12.48
N GLY A 303 -33.44 31.16 -13.34
CA GLY A 303 -33.57 32.62 -13.37
C GLY A 303 -32.81 33.44 -12.35
N GLU A 304 -31.55 33.71 -12.61
CA GLU A 304 -31.00 35.04 -12.44
C GLU A 304 -30.33 35.44 -13.75
N ASN A 305 -31.04 36.26 -14.54
CA ASN A 305 -30.46 36.99 -15.63
C ASN A 305 -29.43 37.99 -15.08
N PRO A 306 -28.17 37.99 -15.52
CA PRO A 306 -27.34 39.15 -15.39
C PRO A 306 -27.69 40.08 -16.59
N ALA A 307 -28.69 40.93 -16.41
CA ALA A 307 -28.86 42.10 -17.22
C ALA A 307 -27.76 43.11 -16.87
N GLU A 308 -27.00 43.43 -17.90
CA GLU A 308 -26.32 44.72 -18.14
C GLU A 308 -25.83 45.53 -16.95
N ASN A 309 -24.53 45.61 -16.80
CA ASN A 309 -23.86 46.87 -16.57
C ASN A 309 -22.49 46.91 -17.22
N ASN A 310 -22.54 47.45 -18.46
CA ASN A 310 -21.43 47.99 -19.20
C ASN A 310 -21.21 49.40 -18.67
N GLU A 311 -20.12 49.65 -17.96
CA GLU A 311 -19.45 50.96 -18.05
C GLU A 311 -17.98 50.82 -17.62
N THR A 312 -17.19 51.11 -18.59
CA THR A 312 -15.79 51.50 -18.68
C THR A 312 -15.22 52.20 -17.45
N LYS A 313 -14.06 51.74 -16.98
CA LYS A 313 -12.91 52.63 -16.72
C LYS A 313 -11.60 51.87 -16.60
N ASN A 314 -10.76 52.12 -17.60
CA ASN A 314 -9.30 51.95 -17.54
C ASN A 314 -8.75 52.61 -16.25
N ASN A 315 -7.85 51.91 -15.58
CA ASN A 315 -6.62 52.56 -15.13
C ASN A 315 -5.51 51.53 -14.83
N GLU A 316 -4.43 51.74 -15.50
CA GLU A 316 -3.12 51.12 -15.26
C GLU A 316 -2.66 51.46 -13.84
N SER A 317 -2.10 50.49 -13.15
CA SER A 317 -0.90 50.77 -12.35
C SER A 317 -0.23 49.45 -11.88
N SER A 318 0.94 49.28 -12.40
CA SER A 318 1.98 48.36 -11.95
C SER A 318 2.39 48.63 -10.50
N THR A 319 2.41 47.61 -9.61
CA THR A 319 3.31 47.69 -8.47
C THR A 319 3.71 46.30 -7.94
N LYS A 320 4.99 46.13 -7.94
CA LYS A 320 5.89 45.15 -7.37
C LYS A 320 5.38 44.40 -6.10
N ARG A 321 5.40 43.06 -6.18
CA ARG A 321 5.36 42.20 -4.99
C ARG A 321 6.71 42.20 -4.26
N LYS A 322 6.76 42.77 -3.06
CA LYS A 322 7.82 42.57 -2.06
C LYS A 322 7.46 41.39 -1.17
N SER A 323 8.43 40.49 -1.02
CA SER A 323 8.46 39.37 -0.09
C SER A 323 8.42 39.84 1.38
N ALA A 324 7.51 39.29 2.17
CA ALA A 324 7.50 39.49 3.62
C ALA A 324 7.81 38.17 4.33
N LYS A 325 8.89 38.16 5.13
CA LYS A 325 9.27 37.12 6.09
C LYS A 325 8.29 37.10 7.27
N PRO A 326 7.99 35.94 7.84
CA PRO A 326 7.21 35.88 9.07
C PRO A 326 8.05 36.23 10.29
N LYS A 327 7.47 37.05 11.17
CA LYS A 327 7.99 37.49 12.47
C LYS A 327 7.84 36.38 13.52
N ASN A 328 8.94 36.16 14.21
CA ASN A 328 9.14 35.47 15.46
C ASN A 328 8.17 35.90 16.56
N THR A 329 7.41 35.01 17.20
CA THR A 329 6.72 35.26 18.44
C THR A 329 7.24 34.39 19.57
N LYS A 330 7.45 35.06 20.68
CA LYS A 330 8.17 34.75 21.91
C LYS A 330 7.64 33.50 22.65
N LYS A 331 8.61 32.76 23.26
CA LYS A 331 8.39 31.80 24.36
C LYS A 331 7.79 32.49 25.59
N PRO A 332 6.89 31.87 26.35
CA PRO A 332 6.62 32.25 27.72
C PRO A 332 7.60 31.59 28.69
N LYS A 333 7.87 32.34 29.77
CA LYS A 333 8.84 32.07 30.85
C LYS A 333 8.38 30.91 31.75
N LYS A 334 9.41 30.18 32.25
CA LYS A 334 9.31 29.30 33.42
C LYS A 334 9.05 30.12 34.66
N ASP A 335 8.02 29.75 35.42
CA ASP A 335 7.95 30.02 36.85
C ASP A 335 8.34 28.78 37.63
N LYS A 336 9.21 29.02 38.60
CA LYS A 336 9.70 28.08 39.62
C LYS A 336 8.77 28.18 40.83
N ASP A 337 8.83 27.13 41.60
CA ASP A 337 8.42 26.88 42.99
C ASP A 337 7.17 26.00 43.07
N ASP A 338 7.27 24.78 43.61
CA ASP A 338 7.38 24.44 45.01
C ASP A 338 7.67 22.92 45.16
N ILE A 339 8.67 22.67 46.00
CA ILE A 339 9.05 21.36 46.55
C ILE A 339 8.14 21.12 47.75
N VAL A 340 7.47 19.94 47.80
CA VAL A 340 6.91 19.43 49.04
C VAL A 340 7.40 18.01 49.23
N ASP A 341 8.27 17.81 50.20
CA ASP A 341 8.69 16.56 50.81
C ASP A 341 7.48 15.80 51.42
N GLY A 342 7.45 14.50 51.22
CA GLY A 342 6.46 13.62 51.83
C GLY A 342 7.08 12.26 52.12
N GLU A 343 7.36 12.05 53.37
CA GLU A 343 8.04 10.95 54.03
C GLU A 343 7.50 9.54 53.74
N THR A 344 8.43 8.61 53.73
CA THR A 344 8.27 7.15 53.84
C THR A 344 7.56 6.74 55.11
N LYS A 345 6.60 5.76 55.06
CA LYS A 345 6.32 4.81 56.11
C LYS A 345 6.31 3.38 55.56
N LYS A 346 7.19 2.59 56.20
CA LYS A 346 7.17 1.13 56.17
C LYS A 346 5.95 0.58 56.92
N GLU A 347 5.31 -0.38 56.36
CA GLU A 347 4.95 -1.66 56.99
C GLU A 347 4.80 -2.73 55.90
#